data_2e5c13dba13d958005433470c88cef21
#
_entry.id   2e5c13dba13d958005433470c88cef21
#
_cell.length_a   1.000
_cell.length_b   1.000
_cell.length_c   1.000
_cell.angle_alpha   90.00
_cell.angle_beta   90.00
_cell.angle_gamma   90.00
#
_symmetry.space_group_name_H-M   'P 1'
#
loop_
_entity.id
_entity.type
_entity.pdbx_description
1 polymer ?
#
loop_
_entity_poly.entity_id
_entity_poly.type
_entity_poly.pdbx_seq_one_letter_code
_entity_poly.pdbx_strand_id
1 'polypeptide(L)'
;MVTNRQVQPAEIAPPAARYVHAVLTTDANRWLHTSGVVPTRPDGSVPEAIDDQAEVVWDNISAMLSDAEMSVDHIVSVTTYAVVGQPLAGVMATRDRFLGD
;
A
#
# COMPACT_ATOMS: atom_id res chain seq x y z
N MET A 1 0.36 5.25 -23.43
CA MET A 1 0.30 4.15 -22.45
C MET A 1 0.99 4.57 -21.16
N VAL A 2 0.33 4.39 -20.02
CA VAL A 2 0.93 4.71 -18.73
C VAL A 2 2.00 3.67 -18.39
N THR A 3 3.13 4.12 -17.89
CA THR A 3 4.19 3.24 -17.39
C THR A 3 4.69 3.74 -16.04
N ASN A 4 5.02 2.79 -15.18
CA ASN A 4 5.69 3.05 -13.91
C ASN A 4 7.06 2.36 -13.97
N ARG A 5 8.12 3.13 -13.85
CA ARG A 5 9.48 2.61 -13.89
C ARG A 5 10.15 2.79 -12.54
N GLN A 6 10.70 1.73 -12.01
CA GLN A 6 11.50 1.79 -10.78
C GLN A 6 12.79 2.56 -11.06
N VAL A 7 13.12 3.49 -10.18
CA VAL A 7 14.33 4.30 -10.28
C VAL A 7 15.26 3.90 -9.13
N GLN A 8 16.32 3.18 -9.46
CA GLN A 8 17.27 2.60 -8.51
C GLN A 8 18.71 2.89 -8.98
N PRO A 9 19.19 4.14 -8.84
CA PRO A 9 20.54 4.46 -9.31
C PRO A 9 21.62 3.64 -8.60
N ALA A 10 22.65 3.25 -9.31
CA ALA A 10 23.77 2.52 -8.72
C ALA A 10 24.60 3.39 -7.76
N GLU A 11 24.47 4.72 -7.88
CA GLU A 11 25.26 5.69 -7.11
C GLU A 11 24.76 5.84 -5.68
N ILE A 12 23.59 5.32 -5.34
CA ILE A 12 23.03 5.39 -4.00
C ILE A 12 22.89 4.00 -3.41
N ALA A 13 22.80 3.94 -2.09
CA ALA A 13 22.66 2.66 -1.39
C ALA A 13 21.38 1.95 -1.82
N PRO A 14 21.38 0.61 -1.92
CA PRO A 14 20.15 -0.12 -2.22
C PRO A 14 19.12 0.06 -1.10
N PRO A 15 17.80 -0.14 -1.42
CA PRO A 15 16.78 -0.02 -0.38
C PRO A 15 17.00 -1.01 0.74
N ALA A 16 16.74 -0.57 1.99
CA ALA A 16 16.93 -1.40 3.18
C ALA A 16 15.80 -2.43 3.38
N ALA A 17 14.73 -2.37 2.58
CA ALA A 17 13.57 -3.25 2.70
C ALA A 17 12.94 -3.46 1.31
N ARG A 18 11.75 -4.03 1.28
CA ARG A 18 11.04 -4.33 0.03
C ARG A 18 10.33 -3.09 -0.52
N TYR A 19 11.12 -2.10 -0.92
CA TYR A 19 10.63 -0.90 -1.60
C TYR A 19 11.69 -0.46 -2.62
N VAL A 20 11.31 0.48 -3.47
CA VAL A 20 12.24 1.10 -4.42
C VAL A 20 12.48 2.55 -4.01
N HIS A 21 13.63 3.11 -4.41
CA HIS A 21 13.96 4.50 -4.07
C HIS A 21 12.99 5.49 -4.69
N ALA A 22 12.59 5.25 -5.94
CA ALA A 22 11.65 6.12 -6.62
C ALA A 22 10.91 5.37 -7.71
N VAL A 23 9.78 5.91 -8.11
CA VAL A 23 9.00 5.41 -9.25
C VAL A 23 8.76 6.57 -10.19
N LEU A 24 9.10 6.37 -11.46
CA LEU A 24 8.80 7.34 -12.52
C LEU A 24 7.53 6.89 -13.23
N THR A 25 6.49 7.70 -13.14
CA THR A 25 5.23 7.45 -13.84
C THR A 25 5.16 8.31 -15.10
N THR A 26 4.85 7.69 -16.24
CA THR A 26 4.78 8.36 -17.53
C THR A 26 3.41 8.12 -18.15
N ASP A 27 2.84 9.18 -18.75
CA ASP A 27 1.59 9.13 -19.51
C ASP A 27 0.37 8.68 -18.68
N ALA A 28 0.36 8.96 -17.38
CA ALA A 28 -0.79 8.69 -16.54
C ALA A 28 -1.89 9.71 -16.82
N ASN A 29 -3.09 9.23 -17.12
CA ASN A 29 -4.26 10.09 -17.32
C ASN A 29 -5.36 9.84 -16.27
N ARG A 30 -5.16 8.90 -15.37
CA ARG A 30 -6.05 8.65 -14.23
C ARG A 30 -5.22 8.47 -12.96
N TRP A 31 -5.66 9.10 -11.89
CA TRP A 31 -5.02 8.99 -10.59
C TRP A 31 -6.07 8.68 -9.54
N LEU A 32 -5.78 7.72 -8.67
CA LEU A 32 -6.62 7.42 -7.52
C LEU A 32 -5.88 7.86 -6.26
N HIS A 33 -6.46 8.80 -5.53
CA HIS A 33 -5.95 9.23 -4.24
C HIS A 33 -6.97 8.83 -3.17
N THR A 34 -6.54 8.10 -2.15
CA THR A 34 -7.45 7.72 -1.07
C THR A 34 -7.42 8.76 0.05
N SER A 35 -8.52 8.88 0.75
CA SER A 35 -8.52 9.46 2.09
C SER A 35 -7.79 8.52 3.04
N GLY A 36 -7.63 8.89 4.29
CA GLY A 36 -7.12 7.97 5.29
C GLY A 36 -7.98 6.70 5.34
N VAL A 37 -7.36 5.54 5.15
CA VAL A 37 -8.07 4.27 5.16
C VAL A 37 -7.99 3.68 6.56
N VAL A 38 -9.15 3.48 7.18
CA VAL A 38 -9.25 2.96 8.55
C VAL A 38 -9.73 1.50 8.54
N PRO A 39 -9.42 0.71 9.60
CA PRO A 39 -9.74 -0.71 9.63
C PRO A 39 -11.20 -1.00 10.00
N THR A 40 -12.14 -0.36 9.34
CA THR A 40 -13.58 -0.55 9.57
C THR A 40 -14.15 -1.49 8.53
N ARG A 41 -14.75 -2.59 8.99
CA ARG A 41 -15.43 -3.55 8.11
C ARG A 41 -16.77 -3.00 7.61
N PRO A 42 -17.38 -3.62 6.59
CA PRO A 42 -18.69 -3.16 6.10
C PRO A 42 -19.79 -3.13 7.16
N ASP A 43 -19.71 -3.98 8.19
CA ASP A 43 -20.68 -4.01 9.28
C ASP A 43 -20.40 -2.95 10.36
N GLY A 44 -19.35 -2.13 10.20
CA GLY A 44 -18.97 -1.09 11.14
C GLY A 44 -18.02 -1.53 12.24
N SER A 45 -17.69 -2.82 12.32
CA SER A 45 -16.77 -3.32 13.35
C SER A 45 -15.32 -3.05 13.01
N VAL A 46 -14.49 -2.96 14.06
CA VAL A 46 -13.03 -2.75 13.94
C VAL A 46 -12.36 -3.86 14.76
N PRO A 47 -11.42 -4.62 14.18
CA PRO A 47 -10.70 -5.65 14.92
C PRO A 47 -9.86 -5.06 16.05
N GLU A 48 -9.67 -5.82 17.12
CA GLU A 48 -8.81 -5.39 18.23
C GLU A 48 -7.32 -5.54 17.91
N ALA A 49 -6.95 -6.65 17.22
CA ALA A 49 -5.55 -6.93 16.94
C ALA A 49 -5.06 -6.10 15.77
N ILE A 50 -3.87 -5.54 15.91
CA ILE A 50 -3.29 -4.67 14.87
C ILE A 50 -3.07 -5.42 13.55
N ASP A 51 -2.71 -6.70 13.61
CA ASP A 51 -2.52 -7.50 12.40
C ASP A 51 -3.84 -7.67 11.63
N ASP A 52 -4.93 -7.89 12.34
CA ASP A 52 -6.26 -7.98 11.74
C ASP A 52 -6.73 -6.63 11.22
N GLN A 53 -6.37 -5.54 11.90
CA GLN A 53 -6.65 -4.19 11.44
C GLN A 53 -5.95 -3.92 10.11
N ALA A 54 -4.69 -4.32 9.98
CA ALA A 54 -3.94 -4.18 8.73
C ALA A 54 -4.62 -4.93 7.59
N GLU A 55 -5.12 -6.12 7.85
CA GLU A 55 -5.82 -6.91 6.84
C GLU A 55 -7.09 -6.21 6.36
N VAL A 56 -7.88 -5.65 7.27
CA VAL A 56 -9.10 -4.90 6.91
C VAL A 56 -8.75 -3.67 6.08
N VAL A 57 -7.70 -2.93 6.44
CA VAL A 57 -7.24 -1.77 5.66
C VAL A 57 -6.92 -2.18 4.22
N TRP A 58 -6.18 -3.27 4.03
CA TRP A 58 -5.82 -3.73 2.70
C TRP A 58 -7.01 -4.31 1.93
N ASP A 59 -7.95 -4.95 2.61
CA ASP A 59 -9.21 -5.35 1.98
C ASP A 59 -9.97 -4.13 1.45
N ASN A 60 -10.02 -3.05 2.24
CA ASN A 60 -10.69 -1.81 1.85
C ASN A 60 -9.96 -1.15 0.66
N ILE A 61 -8.63 -1.11 0.69
CA ILE A 61 -7.84 -0.58 -0.43
C ILE A 61 -8.08 -1.39 -1.70
N SER A 62 -8.09 -2.72 -1.59
CA SER A 62 -8.32 -3.60 -2.72
C SER A 62 -9.71 -3.36 -3.34
N ALA A 63 -10.72 -3.14 -2.51
CA ALA A 63 -12.06 -2.82 -2.98
C ALA A 63 -12.11 -1.49 -3.73
N MET A 64 -11.40 -0.47 -3.21
CA MET A 64 -11.31 0.84 -3.88
C MET A 64 -10.61 0.73 -5.23
N LEU A 65 -9.51 -0.03 -5.29
CA LEU A 65 -8.80 -0.25 -6.55
C LEU A 65 -9.70 -0.94 -7.57
N SER A 66 -10.41 -1.99 -7.14
CA SER A 66 -11.32 -2.73 -8.01
C SER A 66 -12.43 -1.84 -8.56
N ASP A 67 -13.01 -0.99 -7.70
CA ASP A 67 -14.06 -0.06 -8.13
C ASP A 67 -13.53 0.95 -9.16
N ALA A 68 -12.28 1.33 -9.05
CA ALA A 68 -11.61 2.24 -9.99
C ALA A 68 -11.04 1.51 -11.22
N GLU A 69 -11.27 0.21 -11.33
CA GLU A 69 -10.71 -0.63 -12.40
C GLU A 69 -9.19 -0.61 -12.40
N MET A 70 -8.61 -0.69 -11.20
CA MET A 70 -7.17 -0.73 -10.96
C MET A 70 -6.81 -1.97 -10.12
N SER A 71 -5.53 -2.23 -9.98
CA SER A 71 -5.01 -3.32 -9.16
C SER A 71 -3.84 -2.84 -8.31
N VAL A 72 -3.36 -3.70 -7.41
CA VAL A 72 -2.19 -3.37 -6.57
C VAL A 72 -0.94 -3.06 -7.41
N ASP A 73 -0.85 -3.58 -8.63
CA ASP A 73 0.27 -3.29 -9.53
C ASP A 73 0.33 -1.83 -9.95
N HIS A 74 -0.77 -1.09 -9.81
CA HIS A 74 -0.83 0.33 -10.14
C HIS A 74 -0.46 1.24 -8.99
N ILE A 75 -0.22 0.70 -7.79
CA ILE A 75 0.13 1.49 -6.61
C ILE A 75 1.54 2.06 -6.80
N VAL A 76 1.70 3.36 -6.58
CA VAL A 76 2.99 4.04 -6.68
C VAL A 76 3.48 4.55 -5.33
N SER A 77 2.61 4.69 -4.35
CA SER A 77 2.98 5.24 -3.04
C SER A 77 2.02 4.73 -1.97
N VAL A 78 2.58 4.35 -0.84
CA VAL A 78 1.81 3.96 0.35
C VAL A 78 2.44 4.63 1.56
N THR A 79 1.61 5.33 2.35
CA THR A 79 2.02 5.88 3.64
C THR A 79 1.22 5.19 4.73
N THR A 80 1.92 4.63 5.72
CA THR A 80 1.29 3.93 6.83
C THR A 80 1.51 4.70 8.12
N TYR A 81 0.42 5.00 8.82
CA TYR A 81 0.46 5.61 10.15
C TYR A 81 0.07 4.54 11.17
N ALA A 82 0.94 4.28 12.14
CA ALA A 82 0.71 3.28 13.17
C ALA A 82 0.90 3.90 14.55
N VAL A 83 0.15 3.41 15.54
CA VAL A 83 0.26 3.88 16.91
C VAL A 83 1.63 3.49 17.46
N VAL A 84 2.31 4.44 18.10
CA VAL A 84 3.62 4.21 18.71
C VAL A 84 3.52 3.12 19.78
N GLY A 85 4.48 2.19 19.75
CA GLY A 85 4.52 1.09 20.71
C GLY A 85 3.85 -0.20 20.26
N GLN A 86 3.14 -0.18 19.13
CA GLN A 86 2.55 -1.39 18.56
C GLN A 86 3.56 -2.16 17.72
N PRO A 87 3.53 -3.51 17.76
CA PRO A 87 4.42 -4.29 16.89
C PRO A 87 4.03 -4.13 15.42
N LEU A 88 4.99 -3.82 14.56
CA LEU A 88 4.73 -3.53 13.16
C LEU A 88 5.05 -4.70 12.21
N ALA A 89 5.66 -5.77 12.72
CA ALA A 89 6.07 -6.90 11.87
C ALA A 89 4.89 -7.50 11.10
N GLY A 90 3.76 -7.72 11.77
CA GLY A 90 2.55 -8.26 11.14
C GLY A 90 1.92 -7.28 10.16
N VAL A 91 1.98 -5.98 10.46
CA VAL A 91 1.50 -4.93 9.55
C VAL A 91 2.29 -4.94 8.25
N MET A 92 3.62 -5.01 8.35
CA MET A 92 4.49 -5.07 7.16
C MET A 92 4.31 -6.37 6.38
N ALA A 93 4.15 -7.50 7.07
CA ALA A 93 3.90 -8.78 6.41
C ALA A 93 2.57 -8.79 5.66
N THR A 94 1.53 -8.19 6.23
CA THR A 94 0.24 -8.06 5.57
C THR A 94 0.35 -7.21 4.31
N ARG A 95 1.01 -6.06 4.41
CA ARG A 95 1.28 -5.21 3.25
C ARG A 95 1.98 -6.00 2.14
N ASP A 96 3.04 -6.71 2.48
CA ASP A 96 3.84 -7.45 1.50
C ASP A 96 3.00 -8.55 0.84
N ARG A 97 2.12 -9.20 1.60
CA ARG A 97 1.24 -10.23 1.07
C ARG A 97 0.25 -9.67 0.04
N PHE A 98 -0.35 -8.51 0.33
CA PHE A 98 -1.31 -7.87 -0.59
C PHE A 98 -0.63 -7.28 -1.82
N LEU A 99 0.54 -6.70 -1.66
CA LEU A 99 1.28 -6.09 -2.78
C LEU A 99 1.97 -7.14 -3.66
N GLY A 100 2.25 -8.30 -3.11
CA GLY A 100 3.04 -9.31 -3.79
C GLY A 100 4.51 -8.90 -3.86
N ASP A 101 5.18 -9.39 -4.85
CA ASP A 101 6.62 -9.11 -5.02
C ASP A 101 6.84 -7.92 -6.00
#